data_2583bfdfa7684cbc46880856114972b9
#
_entry.id   2583bfdfa7684cbc46880856114972b9
#
_cell.length_a   1.000
_cell.length_b   1.000
_cell.length_c   1.000
_cell.angle_alpha   90.00
_cell.angle_beta   90.00
_cell.angle_gamma   90.00
#
_symmetry.space_group_name_H-M   'P 1'
#
loop_
_entity.id
_entity.type
_entity.pdbx_description
1 polymer ?
#
loop_
_entity_poly.entity_id
_entity_poly.type
_entity_poly.pdbx_seq_one_letter_code
_entity_poly.pdbx_strand_id
1 'polypeptide(L)'
;MATFLRVPLSVYDALAYSLARTTDVTASVRPTVAFVNVGHTYAHLFMLLYPTVVLALEGSWGLGYAELLPLGVAGYFLFGIGALPAGWLADRWNSARLMVMFFVGTGAASILTGLALGPWTLALGLTLIGLFASIYHPVAIAWLVGADDRPGRAFGINGIFGAAGISGAALVAGLLADLISWRAAFIVPGVVCLLTGTWFALRLIAGKVMMERHNYRQDRRRPSADEARRGLFMLLGAILFTGLIFQMMSVVMPKLFQARLGDVIGTGALAAGTLVSLVYAISAFGQYVGGILADRYDERWIYPVSYGVQMLILAVALVTQSVWLVVVVALSVTLQTGTATVENCLIARYTPAAWRATMYGMKFVLALGLSSLGVPLIALIYGSSGSFDGVFWVLIACAAVAMAVGIALPRTAGPTTAPTIQPAE
;
A
#
# COMPACT_ATOMS: atom_id res chain seq x y z
N MET A 1 55.75 40.88 3.55
CA MET A 1 55.73 39.46 3.16
C MET A 1 54.31 38.92 3.40
N ALA A 2 53.46 39.00 2.39
CA ALA A 2 52.11 38.40 2.46
C ALA A 2 51.78 37.94 1.03
N THR A 3 52.00 36.66 0.77
CA THR A 3 51.65 36.01 -0.50
C THR A 3 50.19 35.62 -0.42
N PHE A 4 49.27 36.47 -0.88
CA PHE A 4 47.87 36.13 -1.06
C PHE A 4 47.76 35.15 -2.24
N LEU A 5 47.34 33.91 -1.95
CA LEU A 5 46.91 32.94 -2.94
C LEU A 5 45.71 33.53 -3.71
N ARG A 6 45.95 33.96 -4.95
CA ARG A 6 44.91 34.33 -5.92
C ARG A 6 44.28 33.03 -6.41
N VAL A 7 43.10 32.67 -5.85
CA VAL A 7 42.26 31.62 -6.46
C VAL A 7 41.74 32.15 -7.80
N PRO A 8 41.87 31.40 -8.90
CA PRO A 8 41.40 31.87 -10.22
C PRO A 8 39.88 32.14 -10.17
N LEU A 9 39.43 33.23 -10.78
CA LEU A 9 38.01 33.59 -10.89
C LEU A 9 37.13 32.46 -11.43
N SER A 10 37.69 31.58 -12.27
CA SER A 10 37.03 30.40 -12.80
C SER A 10 36.58 29.39 -11.73
N VAL A 11 37.23 29.35 -10.57
CA VAL A 11 36.86 28.46 -9.46
C VAL A 11 35.68 29.04 -8.66
N TYR A 12 35.62 30.35 -8.51
CA TYR A 12 34.48 31.05 -7.89
C TYR A 12 33.21 30.96 -8.74
N ASP A 13 33.35 31.10 -10.06
CA ASP A 13 32.25 30.95 -11.01
C ASP A 13 31.74 29.50 -11.05
N ALA A 14 32.64 28.52 -11.03
CA ALA A 14 32.26 27.10 -10.96
C ALA A 14 31.58 26.72 -9.63
N LEU A 15 32.06 27.27 -8.50
CA LEU A 15 31.43 27.09 -7.19
C LEU A 15 30.08 27.80 -7.11
N ALA A 16 29.96 29.04 -7.60
CA ALA A 16 28.71 29.78 -7.65
C ALA A 16 27.69 29.09 -8.56
N TYR A 17 28.10 28.57 -9.72
CA TYR A 17 27.28 27.81 -10.63
C TYR A 17 26.84 26.47 -10.01
N SER A 18 27.72 25.76 -9.29
CA SER A 18 27.41 24.54 -8.55
C SER A 18 26.43 24.79 -7.42
N LEU A 19 26.62 25.86 -6.62
CA LEU A 19 25.73 26.25 -5.53
C LEU A 19 24.36 26.73 -6.03
N ALA A 20 24.30 27.50 -7.11
CA ALA A 20 23.07 27.91 -7.75
C ALA A 20 22.29 26.72 -8.30
N ARG A 21 22.98 25.75 -8.89
CA ARG A 21 22.36 24.52 -9.41
C ARG A 21 21.86 23.61 -8.29
N THR A 22 22.59 23.48 -7.18
CA THR A 22 22.14 22.70 -6.02
C THR A 22 20.93 23.32 -5.31
N THR A 23 20.86 24.66 -5.22
CA THR A 23 19.69 25.35 -4.63
C THR A 23 18.45 25.25 -5.51
N ASP A 24 18.59 25.31 -6.84
CA ASP A 24 17.49 25.16 -7.80
C ASP A 24 16.97 23.72 -7.84
N VAL A 25 17.87 22.74 -7.80
CA VAL A 25 17.52 21.31 -7.75
C VAL A 25 16.79 20.97 -6.45
N THR A 26 17.25 21.42 -5.29
CA THR A 26 16.58 21.18 -4.01
C THR A 26 15.21 21.88 -3.92
N ALA A 27 15.05 23.05 -4.55
CA ALA A 27 13.79 23.77 -4.64
C ALA A 27 12.75 23.06 -5.53
N SER A 28 13.17 22.27 -6.51
CA SER A 28 12.27 21.53 -7.42
C SER A 28 11.96 20.10 -6.95
N VAL A 29 12.84 19.47 -6.17
CA VAL A 29 12.64 18.11 -5.62
C VAL A 29 11.54 18.08 -4.55
N ARG A 30 11.48 19.09 -3.67
CA ARG A 30 10.46 19.16 -2.62
C ARG A 30 9.00 19.12 -3.13
N PRO A 31 8.60 19.91 -4.15
CA PRO A 31 7.27 19.80 -4.72
C PRO A 31 6.99 18.43 -5.34
N THR A 32 7.97 17.80 -5.98
CA THR A 32 7.84 16.47 -6.58
C THR A 32 7.51 15.41 -5.52
N VAL A 33 8.25 15.41 -4.41
CA VAL A 33 8.01 14.49 -3.27
C VAL A 33 6.64 14.71 -2.65
N ALA A 34 6.17 15.97 -2.56
CA ALA A 34 4.83 16.27 -2.07
C ALA A 34 3.73 15.64 -2.95
N PHE A 35 3.83 15.75 -4.28
CA PHE A 35 2.89 15.09 -5.19
C PHE A 35 2.94 13.57 -5.08
N VAL A 36 4.13 12.97 -4.94
CA VAL A 36 4.28 11.53 -4.71
C VAL A 36 3.56 11.13 -3.41
N ASN A 37 3.74 11.86 -2.33
CA ASN A 37 3.09 11.56 -1.05
C ASN A 37 1.56 11.67 -1.15
N VAL A 38 1.04 12.76 -1.72
CA VAL A 38 -0.41 12.92 -1.96
C VAL A 38 -0.95 11.81 -2.88
N GLY A 39 -0.17 11.42 -3.89
CA GLY A 39 -0.50 10.29 -4.76
C GLY A 39 -0.68 8.98 -3.98
N HIS A 40 0.10 8.74 -2.92
CA HIS A 40 -0.04 7.55 -2.08
C HIS A 40 -1.39 7.53 -1.35
N THR A 41 -1.80 8.69 -0.85
CA THR A 41 -3.15 8.84 -0.26
C THR A 41 -4.24 8.46 -1.27
N TYR A 42 -4.18 9.00 -2.49
CA TYR A 42 -5.19 8.68 -3.50
C TYR A 42 -5.15 7.22 -3.95
N ALA A 43 -3.97 6.63 -4.14
CA ALA A 43 -3.85 5.24 -4.56
C ALA A 43 -4.61 4.29 -3.62
N HIS A 44 -4.48 4.48 -2.32
CA HIS A 44 -5.19 3.67 -1.34
C HIS A 44 -6.63 4.11 -1.11
N LEU A 45 -6.91 5.40 -1.10
CA LEU A 45 -8.25 5.93 -0.91
C LEU A 45 -9.21 5.36 -1.97
N PHE A 46 -8.89 5.50 -3.26
CA PHE A 46 -9.78 5.06 -4.34
C PHE A 46 -9.98 3.54 -4.36
N MET A 47 -8.99 2.77 -3.96
CA MET A 47 -9.13 1.31 -3.90
C MET A 47 -10.00 0.85 -2.73
N LEU A 48 -10.19 1.67 -1.69
CA LEU A 48 -10.92 1.29 -0.47
C LEU A 48 -12.24 2.06 -0.26
N LEU A 49 -12.65 2.94 -1.17
CA LEU A 49 -13.97 3.58 -1.12
C LEU A 49 -15.11 2.56 -1.27
N TYR A 50 -14.98 1.66 -2.25
CA TYR A 50 -16.06 0.79 -2.69
C TYR A 50 -16.64 -0.12 -1.59
N PRO A 51 -15.85 -0.81 -0.75
CA PRO A 51 -16.39 -1.67 0.30
C PRO A 51 -17.37 -0.98 1.25
N THR A 52 -17.15 0.31 1.54
CA THR A 52 -18.06 1.11 2.37
C THR A 52 -19.26 1.60 1.55
N VAL A 53 -19.05 1.99 0.28
CA VAL A 53 -20.13 2.42 -0.61
C VAL A 53 -21.14 1.30 -0.87
N VAL A 54 -20.73 0.04 -0.87
CA VAL A 54 -21.63 -1.13 -1.02
C VAL A 54 -22.78 -1.06 -0.02
N LEU A 55 -22.56 -0.61 1.22
CA LEU A 55 -23.60 -0.50 2.24
C LEU A 55 -24.74 0.44 1.82
N ALA A 56 -24.41 1.55 1.15
CA ALA A 56 -25.40 2.49 0.63
C ALA A 56 -26.04 1.99 -0.66
N LEU A 57 -25.33 1.19 -1.46
CA LEU A 57 -25.84 0.60 -2.70
C LEU A 57 -26.86 -0.49 -2.45
N GLU A 58 -26.75 -1.27 -1.38
CA GLU A 58 -27.75 -2.29 -0.97
C GLU A 58 -29.15 -1.65 -0.88
N GLY A 59 -29.25 -0.50 -0.20
CA GLY A 59 -30.52 0.24 -0.09
C GLY A 59 -30.94 0.94 -1.38
N SER A 60 -29.99 1.41 -2.19
CA SER A 60 -30.29 2.21 -3.38
C SER A 60 -30.70 1.36 -4.59
N TRP A 61 -30.13 0.14 -4.71
CA TRP A 61 -30.33 -0.73 -5.88
C TRP A 61 -31.13 -1.98 -5.59
N GLY A 62 -31.41 -2.30 -4.31
CA GLY A 62 -32.10 -3.51 -3.90
C GLY A 62 -31.34 -4.80 -4.19
N LEU A 63 -30.00 -4.69 -4.39
CA LEU A 63 -29.09 -5.81 -4.60
C LEU A 63 -28.42 -6.16 -3.29
N GLY A 64 -28.21 -7.46 -3.05
CA GLY A 64 -27.53 -7.92 -1.84
C GLY A 64 -26.04 -7.68 -1.85
N TYR A 65 -25.44 -7.70 -0.65
CA TYR A 65 -23.97 -7.54 -0.48
C TYR A 65 -23.17 -8.52 -1.35
N ALA A 66 -23.61 -9.79 -1.41
CA ALA A 66 -22.95 -10.83 -2.21
C ALA A 66 -23.01 -10.58 -3.72
N GLU A 67 -23.99 -9.82 -4.21
CA GLU A 67 -24.14 -9.46 -5.62
C GLU A 67 -23.32 -8.21 -5.96
N LEU A 68 -23.28 -7.24 -5.05
CA LEU A 68 -22.59 -5.97 -5.24
C LEU A 68 -21.07 -6.12 -5.12
N LEU A 69 -20.60 -6.81 -4.09
CA LEU A 69 -19.19 -6.88 -3.74
C LEU A 69 -18.28 -7.32 -4.90
N PRO A 70 -18.63 -8.36 -5.70
CA PRO A 70 -17.81 -8.82 -6.82
C PRO A 70 -17.60 -7.80 -7.94
N LEU A 71 -18.43 -6.76 -8.05
CA LEU A 71 -18.29 -5.73 -9.07
C LEU A 71 -16.94 -4.98 -8.98
N GLY A 72 -16.30 -4.96 -7.80
CA GLY A 72 -14.99 -4.37 -7.59
C GLY A 72 -13.78 -5.26 -7.96
N VAL A 73 -14.00 -6.56 -8.21
CA VAL A 73 -12.90 -7.54 -8.37
C VAL A 73 -11.93 -7.18 -9.47
N ALA A 74 -12.43 -6.82 -10.65
CA ALA A 74 -11.59 -6.46 -11.79
C ALA A 74 -10.71 -5.23 -11.49
N GLY A 75 -11.23 -4.27 -10.73
CA GLY A 75 -10.47 -3.10 -10.28
C GLY A 75 -9.33 -3.49 -9.33
N TYR A 76 -9.59 -4.31 -8.31
CA TYR A 76 -8.56 -4.80 -7.41
C TYR A 76 -7.50 -5.64 -8.14
N PHE A 77 -7.94 -6.51 -9.06
CA PHE A 77 -7.05 -7.34 -9.86
C PHE A 77 -6.11 -6.50 -10.71
N LEU A 78 -6.66 -5.51 -11.45
CA LEU A 78 -5.85 -4.61 -12.28
C LEU A 78 -4.93 -3.70 -11.46
N PHE A 79 -5.34 -3.29 -10.26
CA PHE A 79 -4.49 -2.51 -9.37
C PHE A 79 -3.17 -3.24 -9.05
N GLY A 80 -3.24 -4.54 -8.82
CA GLY A 80 -2.04 -5.34 -8.54
C GLY A 80 -1.29 -5.72 -9.82
N ILE A 81 -1.95 -6.38 -10.79
CA ILE A 81 -1.27 -6.93 -11.97
C ILE A 81 -0.78 -5.83 -12.92
N GLY A 82 -1.49 -4.70 -13.00
CA GLY A 82 -1.12 -3.54 -13.78
C GLY A 82 0.17 -2.85 -13.33
N ALA A 83 0.61 -3.10 -12.10
CA ALA A 83 1.87 -2.55 -11.59
C ALA A 83 3.11 -3.04 -12.38
N LEU A 84 3.10 -4.26 -12.92
CA LEU A 84 4.20 -4.79 -13.75
C LEU A 84 4.33 -4.02 -15.07
N PRO A 85 3.29 -3.92 -15.93
CA PRO A 85 3.39 -3.15 -17.16
C PRO A 85 3.60 -1.66 -16.90
N ALA A 86 3.06 -1.10 -15.81
CA ALA A 86 3.30 0.29 -15.44
C ALA A 86 4.77 0.54 -15.07
N GLY A 87 5.41 -0.36 -14.32
CA GLY A 87 6.84 -0.30 -14.02
C GLY A 87 7.70 -0.43 -15.28
N TRP A 88 7.39 -1.41 -16.14
CA TRP A 88 8.07 -1.58 -17.42
C TRP A 88 7.98 -0.33 -18.32
N LEU A 89 6.79 0.31 -18.32
CA LEU A 89 6.57 1.54 -19.07
C LEU A 89 7.32 2.73 -18.44
N ALA A 90 7.39 2.79 -17.10
CA ALA A 90 8.14 3.82 -16.38
C ALA A 90 9.64 3.82 -16.71
N ASP A 91 10.22 2.63 -16.90
CA ASP A 91 11.63 2.48 -17.27
C ASP A 91 11.93 2.94 -18.71
N ARG A 92 10.94 2.89 -19.62
CA ARG A 92 11.10 3.17 -21.05
C ARG A 92 10.52 4.49 -21.50
N TRP A 93 9.55 4.99 -20.77
CA TRP A 93 8.87 6.22 -21.09
C TRP A 93 9.17 7.29 -20.02
N ASN A 94 8.30 8.25 -19.85
CA ASN A 94 8.46 9.35 -18.89
C ASN A 94 7.62 9.10 -17.64
N SER A 95 8.28 8.80 -16.52
CA SER A 95 7.60 8.54 -15.24
C SER A 95 6.73 9.72 -14.77
N ALA A 96 7.09 10.99 -15.09
CA ALA A 96 6.25 12.13 -14.74
C ALA A 96 4.94 12.16 -15.53
N ARG A 97 4.97 11.78 -16.83
CA ARG A 97 3.74 11.63 -17.62
C ARG A 97 2.87 10.49 -17.10
N LEU A 98 3.48 9.39 -16.67
CA LEU A 98 2.74 8.29 -16.03
C LEU A 98 2.07 8.75 -14.74
N MET A 99 2.73 9.60 -13.94
CA MET A 99 2.12 10.16 -12.74
C MET A 99 0.97 11.12 -13.07
N VAL A 100 1.03 11.89 -14.17
CA VAL A 100 -0.12 12.66 -14.67
C VAL A 100 -1.26 11.72 -15.04
N MET A 101 -0.97 10.62 -15.76
CA MET A 101 -1.98 9.62 -16.13
C MET A 101 -2.61 8.98 -14.89
N PHE A 102 -1.82 8.70 -13.85
CA PHE A 102 -2.34 8.22 -12.57
C PHE A 102 -3.37 9.19 -11.97
N PHE A 103 -3.02 10.45 -11.75
CA PHE A 103 -3.94 11.42 -11.12
C PHE A 103 -5.17 11.70 -12.00
N VAL A 104 -4.95 12.03 -13.27
CA VAL A 104 -6.03 12.42 -14.18
C VAL A 104 -6.91 11.21 -14.50
N GLY A 105 -6.32 10.07 -14.81
CA GLY A 105 -7.03 8.84 -15.13
C GLY A 105 -7.84 8.31 -13.94
N THR A 106 -7.24 8.25 -12.74
CA THR A 106 -7.95 7.79 -11.53
C THR A 106 -9.08 8.76 -11.16
N GLY A 107 -8.81 10.08 -11.19
CA GLY A 107 -9.83 11.09 -10.92
C GLY A 107 -11.02 11.03 -11.91
N ALA A 108 -10.73 10.95 -13.20
CA ALA A 108 -11.76 10.82 -14.24
C ALA A 108 -12.55 9.50 -14.12
N ALA A 109 -11.84 8.37 -13.90
CA ALA A 109 -12.48 7.07 -13.69
C ALA A 109 -13.39 7.08 -12.47
N SER A 110 -12.98 7.74 -11.38
CA SER A 110 -13.82 7.87 -10.18
C SER A 110 -15.08 8.70 -10.45
N ILE A 111 -14.96 9.82 -11.15
CA ILE A 111 -16.14 10.62 -11.55
C ILE A 111 -17.10 9.77 -12.39
N LEU A 112 -16.58 9.04 -13.38
CA LEU A 112 -17.39 8.13 -14.22
C LEU A 112 -18.06 7.03 -13.38
N THR A 113 -17.36 6.51 -12.36
CA THR A 113 -17.93 5.53 -11.42
C THR A 113 -19.13 6.11 -10.66
N GLY A 114 -19.02 7.35 -10.19
CA GLY A 114 -20.13 8.04 -9.52
C GLY A 114 -21.31 8.38 -10.44
N LEU A 115 -21.08 8.43 -11.75
CA LEU A 115 -22.11 8.62 -12.77
C LEU A 115 -22.70 7.30 -13.28
N ALA A 116 -22.34 6.15 -12.70
CA ALA A 116 -22.81 4.85 -13.13
C ALA A 116 -24.35 4.73 -13.08
N LEU A 117 -24.93 4.16 -14.16
CA LEU A 117 -26.37 3.96 -14.31
C LEU A 117 -26.83 2.58 -13.82
N GLY A 118 -25.92 1.67 -13.56
CA GLY A 118 -26.21 0.31 -13.09
C GLY A 118 -24.94 -0.48 -12.76
N PRO A 119 -25.09 -1.74 -12.35
CA PRO A 119 -23.99 -2.58 -11.85
C PRO A 119 -22.80 -2.70 -12.82
N TRP A 120 -23.07 -2.92 -14.11
CA TRP A 120 -22.00 -3.11 -15.11
C TRP A 120 -21.22 -1.82 -15.40
N THR A 121 -21.89 -0.67 -15.41
CA THR A 121 -21.21 0.63 -15.59
C THR A 121 -20.43 1.01 -14.34
N LEU A 122 -20.89 0.63 -13.15
CA LEU A 122 -20.13 0.74 -11.90
C LEU A 122 -18.89 -0.14 -11.95
N ALA A 123 -19.03 -1.42 -12.31
CA ALA A 123 -17.93 -2.36 -12.42
C ALA A 123 -16.85 -1.88 -13.41
N LEU A 124 -17.26 -1.33 -14.57
CA LEU A 124 -16.34 -0.73 -15.53
C LEU A 124 -15.59 0.45 -14.93
N GLY A 125 -16.29 1.35 -14.23
CA GLY A 125 -15.67 2.49 -13.55
C GLY A 125 -14.64 2.06 -12.50
N LEU A 126 -14.99 1.10 -11.64
CA LEU A 126 -14.09 0.51 -10.63
C LEU A 126 -12.86 -0.15 -11.29
N THR A 127 -13.07 -0.82 -12.42
CA THR A 127 -11.99 -1.43 -13.22
C THR A 127 -11.01 -0.38 -13.74
N LEU A 128 -11.51 0.74 -14.25
CA LEU A 128 -10.68 1.86 -14.70
C LEU A 128 -9.95 2.54 -13.54
N ILE A 129 -10.59 2.69 -12.37
CA ILE A 129 -9.89 3.18 -11.16
C ILE A 129 -8.70 2.28 -10.86
N GLY A 130 -8.88 0.97 -10.80
CA GLY A 130 -7.79 0.02 -10.53
C GLY A 130 -6.68 0.08 -11.58
N LEU A 131 -7.04 0.18 -12.85
CA LEU A 131 -6.09 0.29 -13.95
C LEU A 131 -5.19 1.53 -13.81
N PHE A 132 -5.76 2.72 -13.60
CA PHE A 132 -4.96 3.94 -13.47
C PHE A 132 -4.24 4.01 -12.14
N ALA A 133 -4.82 3.52 -11.03
CA ALA A 133 -4.19 3.47 -9.74
C ALA A 133 -2.95 2.55 -9.70
N SER A 134 -2.91 1.50 -10.55
CA SER A 134 -1.78 0.57 -10.63
C SER A 134 -0.45 1.24 -11.02
N ILE A 135 -0.51 2.41 -11.65
CA ILE A 135 0.66 3.19 -12.08
C ILE A 135 1.43 3.72 -10.87
N TYR A 136 0.75 4.02 -9.76
CA TYR A 136 1.34 4.76 -8.65
C TYR A 136 2.58 4.08 -8.07
N HIS A 137 2.44 2.84 -7.58
CA HIS A 137 3.48 2.19 -6.78
C HIS A 137 4.84 2.04 -7.49
N PRO A 138 4.92 1.51 -8.71
CA PRO A 138 6.21 1.35 -9.38
C PRO A 138 6.87 2.71 -9.71
N VAL A 139 6.08 3.72 -10.08
CA VAL A 139 6.59 5.05 -10.40
C VAL A 139 7.06 5.79 -9.14
N ALA A 140 6.25 5.76 -8.08
CA ALA A 140 6.53 6.45 -6.82
C ALA A 140 7.78 5.89 -6.12
N ILE A 141 7.95 4.57 -6.08
CA ILE A 141 9.13 3.93 -5.49
C ILE A 141 10.40 4.39 -6.22
N ALA A 142 10.38 4.37 -7.55
CA ALA A 142 11.52 4.83 -8.35
C ALA A 142 11.87 6.30 -8.06
N TRP A 143 10.87 7.15 -7.86
CA TRP A 143 11.10 8.57 -7.55
C TRP A 143 11.63 8.79 -6.14
N LEU A 144 11.09 8.09 -5.14
CA LEU A 144 11.52 8.24 -3.74
C LEU A 144 12.97 7.79 -3.54
N VAL A 145 13.39 6.72 -4.23
CA VAL A 145 14.79 6.26 -4.21
C VAL A 145 15.75 7.29 -4.79
N GLY A 146 15.29 8.07 -5.81
CA GLY A 146 16.12 9.09 -6.47
C GLY A 146 16.08 10.47 -5.80
N ALA A 147 15.18 10.72 -4.86
CA ALA A 147 14.89 12.07 -4.36
C ALA A 147 15.62 12.46 -3.07
N ASP A 148 16.19 11.52 -2.32
CA ASP A 148 16.84 11.78 -1.02
C ASP A 148 18.02 10.84 -0.80
N ASP A 149 19.10 11.36 -0.21
CA ASP A 149 20.24 10.56 0.27
C ASP A 149 19.86 9.61 1.41
N ARG A 150 18.68 9.81 2.00
CA ARG A 150 18.09 8.98 3.07
C ARG A 150 16.75 8.38 2.63
N PRO A 151 16.72 7.40 1.72
CA PRO A 151 15.49 6.84 1.17
C PRO A 151 14.57 6.26 2.24
N GLY A 152 15.09 5.75 3.35
CA GLY A 152 14.29 5.26 4.47
C GLY A 152 13.36 6.31 5.07
N ARG A 153 13.82 7.56 5.21
CA ARG A 153 12.98 8.67 5.67
C ARG A 153 11.90 9.04 4.65
N ALA A 154 12.27 9.07 3.37
CA ALA A 154 11.33 9.37 2.29
C ALA A 154 10.20 8.30 2.23
N PHE A 155 10.56 7.02 2.33
CA PHE A 155 9.59 5.92 2.41
C PHE A 155 8.73 5.99 3.68
N GLY A 156 9.31 6.34 4.83
CA GLY A 156 8.56 6.49 6.07
C GLY A 156 7.49 7.57 5.98
N ILE A 157 7.84 8.76 5.46
CA ILE A 157 6.89 9.85 5.25
C ILE A 157 5.82 9.43 4.22
N ASN A 158 6.22 8.83 3.11
CA ASN A 158 5.30 8.35 2.09
C ASN A 158 4.34 7.28 2.66
N GLY A 159 4.82 6.41 3.55
CA GLY A 159 4.00 5.43 4.26
C GLY A 159 2.88 6.06 5.12
N ILE A 160 3.15 7.20 5.77
CA ILE A 160 2.13 7.96 6.52
C ILE A 160 0.99 8.42 5.59
N PHE A 161 1.32 8.92 4.39
CA PHE A 161 0.32 9.32 3.41
C PHE A 161 -0.49 8.12 2.89
N GLY A 162 0.16 6.97 2.69
CA GLY A 162 -0.55 5.73 2.35
C GLY A 162 -1.52 5.30 3.45
N ALA A 163 -1.08 5.31 4.71
CA ALA A 163 -1.93 5.01 5.86
C ALA A 163 -3.11 5.99 5.99
N ALA A 164 -2.88 7.28 5.71
CA ALA A 164 -3.95 8.28 5.68
C ALA A 164 -4.98 7.99 4.58
N GLY A 165 -4.55 7.51 3.40
CA GLY A 165 -5.44 7.07 2.32
C GLY A 165 -6.28 5.87 2.73
N ILE A 166 -5.66 4.86 3.33
CA ILE A 166 -6.34 3.65 3.82
C ILE A 166 -7.38 4.02 4.90
N SER A 167 -6.95 4.77 5.92
CA SER A 167 -7.81 5.14 7.04
C SER A 167 -8.92 6.11 6.60
N GLY A 168 -8.62 7.07 5.73
CA GLY A 168 -9.58 8.07 5.24
C GLY A 168 -10.64 7.52 4.30
N ALA A 169 -10.36 6.42 3.58
CA ALA A 169 -11.24 5.91 2.53
C ALA A 169 -12.65 5.58 3.04
N ALA A 170 -12.74 4.80 4.11
CA ALA A 170 -14.03 4.36 4.64
C ALA A 170 -14.82 5.52 5.27
N LEU A 171 -14.13 6.44 5.95
CA LEU A 171 -14.76 7.64 6.52
C LEU A 171 -15.32 8.56 5.42
N VAL A 172 -14.50 8.87 4.40
CA VAL A 172 -14.91 9.72 3.27
C VAL A 172 -16.07 9.07 2.51
N ALA A 173 -15.98 7.77 2.24
CA ALA A 173 -17.04 7.03 1.57
C ALA A 173 -18.34 7.06 2.38
N GLY A 174 -18.30 6.75 3.67
CA GLY A 174 -19.46 6.74 4.54
C GLY A 174 -20.08 8.12 4.72
N LEU A 175 -19.24 9.15 4.97
CA LEU A 175 -19.69 10.53 5.13
C LEU A 175 -20.43 11.04 3.88
N LEU A 176 -19.84 10.86 2.71
CA LEU A 176 -20.42 11.34 1.45
C LEU A 176 -21.62 10.51 1.04
N ALA A 177 -21.62 9.19 1.30
CA ALA A 177 -22.74 8.33 0.97
C ALA A 177 -23.98 8.63 1.82
N ASP A 178 -23.83 8.83 3.12
CA ASP A 178 -24.95 9.06 4.04
C ASP A 178 -25.47 10.50 4.00
N LEU A 179 -24.55 11.52 3.87
CA LEU A 179 -24.97 12.94 3.89
C LEU A 179 -25.39 13.48 2.53
N ILE A 180 -24.91 12.90 1.43
CA ILE A 180 -25.20 13.40 0.07
C ILE A 180 -25.76 12.29 -0.80
N SER A 181 -24.93 11.32 -1.18
CA SER A 181 -25.30 10.11 -1.94
C SER A 181 -24.07 9.22 -2.15
N TRP A 182 -24.29 7.93 -2.43
CA TRP A 182 -23.21 7.02 -2.79
C TRP A 182 -22.40 7.51 -4.02
N ARG A 183 -23.02 8.27 -4.90
CA ARG A 183 -22.39 8.89 -6.09
C ARG A 183 -21.33 9.91 -5.68
N ALA A 184 -21.64 10.71 -4.66
CA ALA A 184 -20.74 11.75 -4.15
C ALA A 184 -19.44 11.12 -3.59
N ALA A 185 -19.50 9.92 -3.04
CA ALA A 185 -18.34 9.19 -2.54
C ALA A 185 -17.27 8.93 -3.62
N PHE A 186 -17.65 8.90 -4.89
CA PHE A 186 -16.73 8.77 -6.02
C PHE A 186 -16.45 10.13 -6.69
N ILE A 187 -17.50 10.94 -6.90
CA ILE A 187 -17.38 12.20 -7.66
C ILE A 187 -16.50 13.21 -6.91
N VAL A 188 -16.73 13.43 -5.60
CA VAL A 188 -16.01 14.46 -4.85
C VAL A 188 -14.51 14.16 -4.77
N PRO A 189 -14.05 12.98 -4.31
CA PRO A 189 -12.64 12.67 -4.34
C PRO A 189 -12.07 12.64 -5.77
N GLY A 190 -12.87 12.20 -6.74
CA GLY A 190 -12.48 12.17 -8.16
C GLY A 190 -12.16 13.56 -8.69
N VAL A 191 -13.00 14.54 -8.41
CA VAL A 191 -12.77 15.95 -8.80
C VAL A 191 -11.50 16.49 -8.13
N VAL A 192 -11.32 16.25 -6.83
CA VAL A 192 -10.12 16.73 -6.10
C VAL A 192 -8.85 16.08 -6.68
N CYS A 193 -8.89 14.78 -6.99
CA CYS A 193 -7.78 14.09 -7.62
C CYS A 193 -7.47 14.63 -9.03
N LEU A 194 -8.50 14.86 -9.85
CA LEU A 194 -8.36 15.44 -11.19
C LEU A 194 -7.73 16.84 -11.13
N LEU A 195 -8.18 17.70 -10.21
CA LEU A 195 -7.61 19.03 -10.00
C LEU A 195 -6.14 18.95 -9.54
N THR A 196 -5.81 18.00 -8.65
CA THR A 196 -4.43 17.73 -8.24
C THR A 196 -3.58 17.30 -9.43
N GLY A 197 -4.08 16.41 -10.28
CA GLY A 197 -3.40 15.95 -11.49
C GLY A 197 -3.19 17.07 -12.52
N THR A 198 -4.19 17.91 -12.69
CA THR A 198 -4.10 19.09 -13.57
C THR A 198 -3.04 20.06 -13.05
N TRP A 199 -3.05 20.35 -11.74
CA TRP A 199 -2.03 21.19 -11.12
C TRP A 199 -0.62 20.59 -11.27
N PHE A 200 -0.47 19.29 -11.05
CA PHE A 200 0.79 18.58 -11.28
C PHE A 200 1.26 18.69 -12.74
N ALA A 201 0.35 18.50 -13.72
CA ALA A 201 0.68 18.63 -15.14
C ALA A 201 1.12 20.06 -15.50
N LEU A 202 0.46 21.09 -14.98
CA LEU A 202 0.86 22.48 -15.17
C LEU A 202 2.25 22.78 -14.60
N ARG A 203 2.55 22.24 -13.40
CA ARG A 203 3.88 22.38 -12.77
C ARG A 203 4.96 21.64 -13.56
N LEU A 204 4.61 20.49 -14.16
CA LEU A 204 5.52 19.74 -15.05
C LEU A 204 5.82 20.51 -16.33
N ILE A 205 4.80 21.09 -16.99
CA ILE A 205 4.95 21.91 -18.17
C ILE A 205 5.81 23.17 -17.87
N ALA A 206 5.61 23.77 -16.69
CA ALA A 206 6.39 24.91 -16.24
C ALA A 206 7.83 24.58 -15.82
N GLY A 207 8.30 23.32 -15.95
CA GLY A 207 9.63 22.88 -15.57
C GLY A 207 9.91 22.90 -14.05
N LYS A 208 8.86 23.00 -13.23
CA LYS A 208 8.94 23.09 -11.76
C LYS A 208 8.88 21.74 -11.04
N VAL A 209 8.89 20.66 -11.78
CA VAL A 209 8.96 19.27 -11.31
C VAL A 209 10.10 18.60 -12.03
N MET A 210 11.13 18.18 -11.31
CA MET A 210 12.30 17.52 -11.85
C MET A 210 12.52 16.16 -11.19
N MET A 211 13.03 15.22 -11.96
CA MET A 211 13.51 13.92 -11.47
C MET A 211 15.04 13.86 -11.60
N GLU A 212 15.73 13.63 -10.48
CA GLU A 212 17.10 13.15 -10.51
C GLU A 212 17.15 11.64 -10.25
N ARG A 213 17.96 10.94 -11.06
CA ARG A 213 18.28 9.54 -10.83
C ARG A 213 19.54 9.48 -9.97
N HIS A 214 19.41 9.09 -8.70
CA HIS A 214 20.55 8.71 -7.89
C HIS A 214 20.70 7.18 -7.88
N ASN A 215 21.93 6.70 -8.12
CA ASN A 215 22.27 5.29 -8.00
C ASN A 215 22.57 4.98 -6.53
N TYR A 216 21.60 4.44 -5.81
CA TYR A 216 21.78 4.01 -4.43
C TYR A 216 22.48 2.65 -4.35
N ARG A 217 23.62 2.59 -3.69
CA ARG A 217 24.36 1.35 -3.36
C ARG A 217 24.08 0.99 -1.92
N GLN A 218 23.35 -0.12 -1.70
CA GLN A 218 23.17 -0.68 -0.37
C GLN A 218 24.02 -1.94 -0.22
N ASP A 219 24.96 -1.92 0.73
CA ASP A 219 25.84 -3.05 1.06
C ASP A 219 25.28 -3.78 2.29
N ARG A 220 24.68 -4.96 2.09
CA ARG A 220 24.30 -5.91 3.15
C ARG A 220 24.75 -7.30 2.74
N ARG A 221 25.24 -8.11 3.73
CA ARG A 221 25.65 -9.52 3.53
C ARG A 221 24.51 -10.32 2.90
N ARG A 222 24.84 -11.14 1.92
CA ARG A 222 23.90 -11.90 1.11
C ARG A 222 23.89 -13.36 1.53
N PRO A 223 22.72 -14.04 1.56
CA PRO A 223 22.64 -15.51 1.63
C PRO A 223 23.29 -16.15 0.41
N SER A 224 23.60 -17.45 0.49
CA SER A 224 24.03 -18.20 -0.70
C SER A 224 22.95 -18.13 -1.80
N ALA A 225 23.33 -18.30 -3.08
CA ALA A 225 22.40 -18.17 -4.19
C ALA A 225 21.22 -19.16 -4.09
N ASP A 226 21.45 -20.38 -3.60
CA ASP A 226 20.42 -21.37 -3.44
C ASP A 226 19.48 -21.09 -2.26
N GLU A 227 20.03 -20.65 -1.13
CA GLU A 227 19.23 -20.21 0.02
C GLU A 227 18.37 -18.98 -0.31
N ALA A 228 18.96 -18.01 -1.04
CA ALA A 228 18.25 -16.82 -1.50
C ALA A 228 17.09 -17.20 -2.42
N ARG A 229 17.34 -18.06 -3.40
CA ARG A 229 16.32 -18.54 -4.34
C ARG A 229 15.21 -19.29 -3.62
N ARG A 230 15.56 -20.26 -2.77
CA ARG A 230 14.58 -21.04 -2.00
C ARG A 230 13.75 -20.14 -1.07
N GLY A 231 14.40 -19.27 -0.29
CA GLY A 231 13.73 -18.35 0.61
C GLY A 231 12.79 -17.38 -0.11
N LEU A 232 13.21 -16.87 -1.27
CA LEU A 232 12.40 -15.99 -2.10
C LEU A 232 11.13 -16.69 -2.61
N PHE A 233 11.23 -17.91 -3.19
CA PHE A 233 10.07 -18.63 -3.67
C PHE A 233 9.08 -18.97 -2.54
N MET A 234 9.59 -19.41 -1.39
CA MET A 234 8.75 -19.68 -0.21
C MET A 234 8.04 -18.40 0.26
N LEU A 235 8.76 -17.28 0.32
CA LEU A 235 8.20 -16.00 0.74
C LEU A 235 7.16 -15.49 -0.26
N LEU A 236 7.42 -15.58 -1.58
CA LEU A 236 6.43 -15.21 -2.60
C LEU A 236 5.16 -16.06 -2.48
N GLY A 237 5.28 -17.36 -2.20
CA GLY A 237 4.13 -18.21 -1.91
C GLY A 237 3.34 -17.74 -0.68
N ALA A 238 4.04 -17.37 0.41
CA ALA A 238 3.40 -16.83 1.62
C ALA A 238 2.69 -15.49 1.36
N ILE A 239 3.25 -14.62 0.53
CA ILE A 239 2.71 -13.30 0.19
C ILE A 239 1.29 -13.37 -0.39
N LEU A 240 0.96 -14.41 -1.14
CA LEU A 240 -0.42 -14.61 -1.60
C LEU A 240 -1.39 -14.76 -0.42
N PHE A 241 -1.04 -15.56 0.58
CA PHE A 241 -1.90 -15.79 1.75
C PHE A 241 -1.96 -14.56 2.67
N THR A 242 -0.84 -13.87 2.86
CA THR A 242 -0.81 -12.62 3.65
C THR A 242 -1.56 -11.49 2.94
N GLY A 243 -1.48 -11.45 1.61
CA GLY A 243 -2.27 -10.56 0.78
C GLY A 243 -3.77 -10.87 0.85
N LEU A 244 -4.16 -12.15 0.87
CA LEU A 244 -5.55 -12.57 1.07
C LEU A 244 -6.07 -12.09 2.44
N ILE A 245 -5.28 -12.22 3.52
CA ILE A 245 -5.69 -11.71 4.85
C ILE A 245 -5.95 -10.20 4.76
N PHE A 246 -5.02 -9.44 4.19
CA PHE A 246 -5.17 -7.98 4.05
C PHE A 246 -6.39 -7.61 3.20
N GLN A 247 -6.50 -8.20 2.01
CA GLN A 247 -7.58 -7.88 1.06
C GLN A 247 -8.96 -8.25 1.62
N MET A 248 -9.12 -9.48 2.13
CA MET A 248 -10.40 -9.94 2.65
C MET A 248 -10.83 -9.14 3.88
N MET A 249 -9.89 -8.88 4.82
CA MET A 249 -10.20 -8.09 6.02
C MET A 249 -10.59 -6.66 5.65
N SER A 250 -9.86 -6.01 4.72
CA SER A 250 -10.16 -4.64 4.29
C SER A 250 -11.55 -4.51 3.67
N VAL A 251 -11.95 -5.51 2.90
CA VAL A 251 -13.23 -5.50 2.16
C VAL A 251 -14.41 -5.86 3.07
N VAL A 252 -14.19 -6.79 4.01
CA VAL A 252 -15.25 -7.28 4.91
C VAL A 252 -15.59 -6.30 6.03
N MET A 253 -14.61 -5.53 6.51
CA MET A 253 -14.75 -4.73 7.74
C MET A 253 -15.99 -3.84 7.78
N PRO A 254 -16.34 -3.05 6.74
CA PRO A 254 -17.52 -2.19 6.81
C PRO A 254 -18.82 -2.98 7.07
N LYS A 255 -19.03 -4.07 6.30
CA LYS A 255 -20.23 -4.92 6.44
C LYS A 255 -20.20 -5.75 7.72
N LEU A 256 -19.04 -6.22 8.16
CA LEU A 256 -18.85 -6.92 9.42
C LEU A 256 -19.28 -6.05 10.61
N PHE A 257 -18.84 -4.80 10.64
CA PHE A 257 -19.21 -3.87 11.70
C PHE A 257 -20.70 -3.51 11.63
N GLN A 258 -21.23 -3.27 10.44
CA GLN A 258 -22.67 -3.06 10.27
C GLN A 258 -23.48 -4.28 10.76
N ALA A 259 -23.08 -5.50 10.39
CA ALA A 259 -23.81 -6.72 10.71
C ALA A 259 -23.75 -7.10 12.19
N ARG A 260 -22.59 -6.91 12.86
CA ARG A 260 -22.40 -7.34 14.26
C ARG A 260 -22.61 -6.23 15.28
N LEU A 261 -22.53 -4.96 14.88
CA LEU A 261 -22.58 -3.80 15.78
C LEU A 261 -23.68 -2.80 15.41
N GLY A 262 -24.45 -3.06 14.34
CA GLY A 262 -25.47 -2.14 13.82
C GLY A 262 -26.48 -1.68 14.85
N ASP A 263 -26.86 -2.54 15.80
CA ASP A 263 -27.76 -2.21 16.91
C ASP A 263 -27.20 -1.15 17.87
N VAL A 264 -25.85 -1.05 17.95
CA VAL A 264 -25.14 -0.11 18.85
C VAL A 264 -24.73 1.17 18.13
N ILE A 265 -24.23 1.04 16.91
CA ILE A 265 -23.61 2.16 16.16
C ILE A 265 -24.52 2.73 15.07
N GLY A 266 -25.66 2.07 14.79
CA GLY A 266 -26.50 2.35 13.63
C GLY A 266 -26.04 1.60 12.38
N THR A 267 -26.92 1.54 11.38
CA THR A 267 -26.70 0.76 10.15
C THR A 267 -26.17 1.60 8.98
N GLY A 268 -25.91 2.90 9.19
CA GLY A 268 -25.39 3.82 8.17
C GLY A 268 -23.94 3.50 7.77
N ALA A 269 -23.61 3.86 6.53
CA ALA A 269 -22.26 3.69 5.99
C ALA A 269 -21.23 4.56 6.74
N LEU A 270 -21.64 5.75 7.23
CA LEU A 270 -20.79 6.62 8.04
C LEU A 270 -20.35 5.95 9.35
N ALA A 271 -21.27 5.30 10.06
CA ALA A 271 -20.95 4.64 11.33
C ALA A 271 -19.93 3.51 11.12
N ALA A 272 -20.18 2.62 10.15
CA ALA A 272 -19.25 1.55 9.78
C ALA A 272 -17.92 2.11 9.29
N GLY A 273 -17.94 3.12 8.41
CA GLY A 273 -16.76 3.79 7.87
C GLY A 273 -15.90 4.44 8.93
N THR A 274 -16.51 5.06 9.96
CA THR A 274 -15.79 5.67 11.09
C THR A 274 -15.01 4.62 11.88
N LEU A 275 -15.62 3.46 12.19
CA LEU A 275 -14.93 2.38 12.89
C LEU A 275 -13.78 1.79 12.06
N VAL A 276 -14.00 1.58 10.76
CA VAL A 276 -12.93 1.12 9.84
C VAL A 276 -11.77 2.11 9.81
N SER A 277 -12.07 3.40 9.72
CA SER A 277 -11.05 4.45 9.74
C SER A 277 -10.28 4.49 11.06
N LEU A 278 -10.95 4.32 12.19
CA LEU A 278 -10.30 4.23 13.50
C LEU A 278 -9.36 3.02 13.57
N VAL A 279 -9.79 1.85 13.10
CA VAL A 279 -8.96 0.64 13.02
C VAL A 279 -7.69 0.90 12.24
N TYR A 280 -7.79 1.49 11.05
CA TYR A 280 -6.61 1.76 10.21
C TYR A 280 -5.74 2.89 10.75
N ALA A 281 -6.30 3.92 11.38
CA ALA A 281 -5.53 4.97 12.03
C ALA A 281 -4.66 4.41 13.18
N ILE A 282 -5.23 3.51 13.99
CA ILE A 282 -4.49 2.81 15.04
C ILE A 282 -3.42 1.89 14.40
N SER A 283 -3.78 1.17 13.34
CA SER A 283 -2.88 0.21 12.70
C SER A 283 -1.67 0.85 12.01
N ALA A 284 -1.73 2.12 11.65
CA ALA A 284 -0.59 2.86 11.12
C ALA A 284 0.62 2.84 12.09
N PHE A 285 0.37 2.81 13.40
CA PHE A 285 1.41 2.65 14.41
C PHE A 285 2.12 1.28 14.33
N GLY A 286 1.43 0.26 13.86
CA GLY A 286 1.99 -1.08 13.66
C GLY A 286 3.18 -1.09 12.70
N GLN A 287 3.15 -0.28 11.64
CA GLN A 287 4.27 -0.15 10.69
C GLN A 287 5.54 0.37 11.36
N TYR A 288 5.41 1.35 12.24
CA TYR A 288 6.53 1.91 13.00
C TYR A 288 7.11 0.86 13.96
N VAL A 289 6.27 0.17 14.70
CA VAL A 289 6.68 -0.92 15.61
C VAL A 289 7.32 -2.07 14.83
N GLY A 290 6.73 -2.48 13.71
CA GLY A 290 7.28 -3.51 12.83
C GLY A 290 8.68 -3.16 12.31
N GLY A 291 8.91 -1.90 11.95
CA GLY A 291 10.22 -1.38 11.56
C GLY A 291 11.26 -1.50 12.68
N ILE A 292 10.92 -1.05 13.90
CA ILE A 292 11.80 -1.18 15.08
C ILE A 292 12.13 -2.64 15.38
N LEU A 293 11.13 -3.53 15.30
CA LEU A 293 11.34 -4.96 15.54
C LEU A 293 12.27 -5.56 14.48
N ALA A 294 12.09 -5.23 13.20
CA ALA A 294 12.94 -5.69 12.12
C ALA A 294 14.39 -5.19 12.22
N ASP A 295 14.60 -4.01 12.83
CA ASP A 295 15.96 -3.48 13.06
C ASP A 295 16.66 -4.15 14.27
N ARG A 296 15.89 -4.64 15.27
CA ARG A 296 16.43 -5.17 16.52
C ARG A 296 16.52 -6.69 16.60
N TYR A 297 15.64 -7.37 15.91
CA TYR A 297 15.49 -8.82 15.96
C TYR A 297 15.59 -9.44 14.56
N ASP A 298 15.87 -10.73 14.49
CA ASP A 298 15.87 -11.45 13.20
C ASP A 298 14.46 -11.57 12.64
N GLU A 299 14.24 -10.98 11.48
CA GLU A 299 12.95 -10.95 10.76
C GLU A 299 12.37 -12.35 10.56
N ARG A 300 13.23 -13.36 10.50
CA ARG A 300 12.88 -14.76 10.36
C ARG A 300 12.02 -15.29 11.52
N TRP A 301 12.21 -14.78 12.73
CA TRP A 301 11.39 -15.17 13.89
C TRP A 301 10.19 -14.27 14.08
N ILE A 302 10.33 -12.99 13.77
CA ILE A 302 9.21 -12.04 13.87
C ILE A 302 8.07 -12.49 12.97
N TYR A 303 8.37 -12.89 11.72
CA TYR A 303 7.38 -13.24 10.71
C TYR A 303 6.44 -14.39 11.15
N PRO A 304 6.92 -15.60 11.47
CA PRO A 304 6.05 -16.69 11.90
C PRO A 304 5.37 -16.45 13.25
N VAL A 305 6.06 -15.80 14.22
CA VAL A 305 5.44 -15.46 15.50
C VAL A 305 4.28 -14.50 15.31
N SER A 306 4.43 -13.49 14.46
CA SER A 306 3.35 -12.56 14.16
C SER A 306 2.12 -13.26 13.58
N TYR A 307 2.28 -14.19 12.63
CA TYR A 307 1.15 -14.93 12.08
C TYR A 307 0.56 -15.96 13.05
N GLY A 308 1.36 -16.54 13.93
CA GLY A 308 0.85 -17.36 15.03
C GLY A 308 -0.05 -16.55 15.98
N VAL A 309 0.38 -15.35 16.38
CA VAL A 309 -0.45 -14.42 17.17
C VAL A 309 -1.66 -13.95 16.38
N GLN A 310 -1.52 -13.69 15.08
CA GLN A 310 -2.63 -13.32 14.19
C GLN A 310 -3.74 -14.37 14.19
N MET A 311 -3.39 -15.66 14.13
CA MET A 311 -4.36 -16.77 14.20
C MET A 311 -5.21 -16.69 15.46
N LEU A 312 -4.58 -16.46 16.62
CA LEU A 312 -5.29 -16.36 17.91
C LEU A 312 -6.22 -15.15 17.93
N ILE A 313 -5.76 -14.00 17.45
CA ILE A 313 -6.57 -12.77 17.36
C ILE A 313 -7.77 -12.99 16.43
N LEU A 314 -7.57 -13.63 15.27
CA LEU A 314 -8.65 -13.94 14.32
C LEU A 314 -9.67 -14.94 14.92
N ALA A 315 -9.21 -15.93 15.70
CA ALA A 315 -10.08 -16.87 16.41
C ALA A 315 -10.93 -16.14 17.48
N VAL A 316 -10.36 -15.17 18.19
CA VAL A 316 -11.12 -14.30 19.11
C VAL A 316 -12.12 -13.43 18.33
N ALA A 317 -11.72 -12.85 17.19
CA ALA A 317 -12.61 -12.05 16.35
C ALA A 317 -13.81 -12.86 15.82
N LEU A 318 -13.60 -14.15 15.50
CA LEU A 318 -14.64 -15.06 15.04
C LEU A 318 -15.83 -15.12 16.03
N VAL A 319 -15.55 -15.23 17.33
CA VAL A 319 -16.57 -15.39 18.37
C VAL A 319 -17.05 -14.07 19.00
N THR A 320 -16.37 -12.95 18.72
CA THR A 320 -16.71 -11.66 19.32
C THR A 320 -17.89 -11.01 18.61
N GLN A 321 -18.98 -10.74 19.35
CA GLN A 321 -20.23 -10.13 18.84
C GLN A 321 -20.51 -8.76 19.49
N SER A 322 -19.55 -8.17 20.20
CA SER A 322 -19.70 -6.92 20.93
C SER A 322 -18.74 -5.84 20.41
N VAL A 323 -18.83 -4.63 20.96
CA VAL A 323 -17.94 -3.51 20.63
C VAL A 323 -16.44 -3.84 20.76
N TRP A 324 -16.09 -4.84 21.54
CA TRP A 324 -14.73 -5.37 21.64
C TRP A 324 -14.20 -5.92 20.30
N LEU A 325 -15.10 -6.25 19.36
CA LEU A 325 -14.72 -6.64 18.00
C LEU A 325 -13.82 -5.59 17.33
N VAL A 326 -14.12 -4.29 17.55
CA VAL A 326 -13.32 -3.20 16.98
C VAL A 326 -11.87 -3.26 17.49
N VAL A 327 -11.70 -3.50 18.80
CA VAL A 327 -10.37 -3.62 19.41
C VAL A 327 -9.63 -4.85 18.88
N VAL A 328 -10.29 -5.99 18.80
CA VAL A 328 -9.71 -7.24 18.30
C VAL A 328 -9.30 -7.12 16.84
N VAL A 329 -10.17 -6.53 16.01
CA VAL A 329 -9.85 -6.26 14.60
C VAL A 329 -8.73 -5.24 14.46
N ALA A 330 -8.70 -4.18 15.28
CA ALA A 330 -7.62 -3.20 15.28
C ALA A 330 -6.27 -3.84 15.63
N LEU A 331 -6.23 -4.74 16.61
CA LEU A 331 -5.03 -5.51 16.95
C LEU A 331 -4.58 -6.41 15.78
N SER A 332 -5.52 -7.10 15.14
CA SER A 332 -5.24 -7.93 13.97
C SER A 332 -4.63 -7.12 12.82
N VAL A 333 -5.25 -5.99 12.47
CA VAL A 333 -4.78 -5.13 11.37
C VAL A 333 -3.46 -4.45 11.73
N THR A 334 -3.26 -4.04 13.00
CA THR A 334 -1.99 -3.48 13.48
C THR A 334 -0.84 -4.48 13.35
N LEU A 335 -1.08 -5.73 13.73
CA LEU A 335 -0.09 -6.79 13.59
C LEU A 335 0.21 -7.09 12.12
N GLN A 336 -0.83 -7.15 11.28
CA GLN A 336 -0.72 -7.35 9.83
C GLN A 336 0.13 -6.27 9.17
N THR A 337 -0.13 -5.00 9.46
CA THR A 337 0.61 -3.87 8.85
C THR A 337 2.06 -3.82 9.35
N GLY A 338 2.32 -4.14 10.62
CA GLY A 338 3.67 -4.27 11.17
C GLY A 338 4.44 -5.41 10.51
N THR A 339 3.80 -6.57 10.35
CA THR A 339 4.43 -7.74 9.71
C THR A 339 4.71 -7.51 8.23
N ALA A 340 3.90 -6.71 7.53
CA ALA A 340 4.16 -6.33 6.13
C ALA A 340 5.48 -5.56 5.97
N THR A 341 5.89 -4.79 6.98
CA THR A 341 7.20 -4.12 7.00
C THR A 341 8.34 -5.14 7.13
N VAL A 342 8.19 -6.14 8.02
CA VAL A 342 9.13 -7.25 8.17
C VAL A 342 9.24 -8.07 6.88
N GLU A 343 8.12 -8.33 6.22
CA GLU A 343 8.06 -9.02 4.93
C GLU A 343 8.85 -8.29 3.84
N ASN A 344 8.78 -6.94 3.82
CA ASN A 344 9.59 -6.14 2.90
C ASN A 344 11.10 -6.32 3.16
N CYS A 345 11.51 -6.41 4.43
CA CYS A 345 12.90 -6.68 4.80
C CYS A 345 13.34 -8.07 4.35
N LEU A 346 12.49 -9.09 4.51
CA LEU A 346 12.76 -10.45 4.03
C LEU A 346 12.90 -10.53 2.51
N ILE A 347 12.02 -9.84 1.74
CA ILE A 347 12.16 -9.74 0.27
C ILE A 347 13.51 -9.11 -0.08
N ALA A 348 13.88 -7.99 0.56
CA ALA A 348 15.16 -7.33 0.30
C ALA A 348 16.36 -8.23 0.64
N ARG A 349 16.24 -9.08 1.66
CA ARG A 349 17.28 -10.03 2.11
C ARG A 349 17.50 -11.17 1.12
N TYR A 350 16.42 -11.77 0.61
CA TYR A 350 16.49 -12.92 -0.31
C TYR A 350 16.62 -12.52 -1.79
N THR A 351 16.54 -11.23 -2.12
CA THR A 351 16.58 -10.76 -3.51
C THR A 351 17.91 -10.10 -3.85
N PRO A 352 18.63 -10.54 -4.92
CA PRO A 352 19.77 -9.82 -5.45
C PRO A 352 19.41 -8.39 -5.81
N ALA A 353 20.35 -7.43 -5.65
CA ALA A 353 20.09 -6.01 -5.87
C ALA A 353 19.52 -5.70 -7.27
N ALA A 354 19.99 -6.43 -8.30
CA ALA A 354 19.56 -6.27 -9.69
C ALA A 354 18.09 -6.69 -9.94
N TRP A 355 17.48 -7.49 -9.05
CA TRP A 355 16.14 -8.04 -9.21
C TRP A 355 15.12 -7.49 -8.20
N ARG A 356 15.54 -6.59 -7.31
CA ARG A 356 14.68 -6.09 -6.20
C ARG A 356 13.41 -5.42 -6.71
N ALA A 357 13.51 -4.55 -7.70
CA ALA A 357 12.35 -3.86 -8.27
C ALA A 357 11.33 -4.86 -8.85
N THR A 358 11.82 -5.87 -9.59
CA THR A 358 10.99 -6.93 -10.15
C THR A 358 10.31 -7.76 -9.05
N MET A 359 11.01 -8.08 -7.97
CA MET A 359 10.46 -8.87 -6.87
C MET A 359 9.43 -8.09 -6.04
N TYR A 360 9.63 -6.78 -5.84
CA TYR A 360 8.58 -5.95 -5.26
C TYR A 360 7.37 -5.83 -6.21
N GLY A 361 7.59 -5.73 -7.52
CA GLY A 361 6.50 -5.82 -8.51
C GLY A 361 5.72 -7.13 -8.39
N MET A 362 6.43 -8.26 -8.29
CA MET A 362 5.80 -9.57 -8.08
C MET A 362 5.03 -9.63 -6.77
N LYS A 363 5.56 -9.04 -5.68
CA LYS A 363 4.82 -8.89 -4.42
C LYS A 363 3.47 -8.20 -4.64
N PHE A 364 3.42 -7.09 -5.37
CA PHE A 364 2.17 -6.38 -5.62
C PHE A 364 1.19 -7.20 -6.47
N VAL A 365 1.68 -7.98 -7.43
CA VAL A 365 0.85 -8.91 -8.20
C VAL A 365 0.20 -9.94 -7.29
N LEU A 366 0.96 -10.53 -6.37
CA LEU A 366 0.46 -11.54 -5.44
C LEU A 366 -0.43 -10.94 -4.36
N ALA A 367 0.06 -9.89 -3.69
CA ALA A 367 -0.58 -9.31 -2.51
C ALA A 367 -1.80 -8.44 -2.81
N LEU A 368 -1.92 -7.88 -4.02
CA LEU A 368 -3.03 -7.00 -4.41
C LEU A 368 -3.80 -7.55 -5.62
N GLY A 369 -3.10 -8.12 -6.60
CA GLY A 369 -3.73 -8.67 -7.80
C GLY A 369 -4.41 -10.01 -7.51
N LEU A 370 -3.64 -11.06 -7.24
CA LEU A 370 -4.20 -12.40 -7.04
C LEU A 370 -5.02 -12.51 -5.74
N SER A 371 -4.67 -11.77 -4.69
CA SER A 371 -5.46 -11.71 -3.46
C SER A 371 -6.88 -11.14 -3.66
N SER A 372 -7.13 -10.42 -4.76
CA SER A 372 -8.49 -9.96 -5.11
C SER A 372 -9.48 -11.10 -5.31
N LEU A 373 -9.00 -12.33 -5.57
CA LEU A 373 -9.83 -13.55 -5.59
C LEU A 373 -10.48 -13.85 -4.23
N GLY A 374 -9.99 -13.26 -3.14
CA GLY A 374 -10.67 -13.27 -1.85
C GLY A 374 -12.04 -12.57 -1.88
N VAL A 375 -12.26 -11.60 -2.78
CA VAL A 375 -13.53 -10.85 -2.85
C VAL A 375 -14.71 -11.73 -3.30
N PRO A 376 -14.65 -12.46 -4.41
CA PRO A 376 -15.71 -13.41 -4.77
C PRO A 376 -15.84 -14.55 -3.74
N LEU A 377 -14.76 -14.95 -3.07
CA LEU A 377 -14.83 -15.94 -2.00
C LEU A 377 -15.64 -15.42 -0.80
N ILE A 378 -15.46 -14.15 -0.39
CA ILE A 378 -16.30 -13.50 0.63
C ILE A 378 -17.77 -13.51 0.19
N ALA A 379 -18.04 -13.12 -1.05
CA ALA A 379 -19.41 -13.07 -1.59
C ALA A 379 -20.09 -14.45 -1.57
N LEU A 380 -19.35 -15.49 -1.95
CA LEU A 380 -19.82 -16.88 -1.93
C LEU A 380 -20.12 -17.34 -0.50
N ILE A 381 -19.20 -17.12 0.45
CA ILE A 381 -19.38 -17.52 1.85
C ILE A 381 -20.56 -16.76 2.47
N TYR A 382 -20.58 -15.45 2.35
CA TYR A 382 -21.64 -14.63 2.92
C TYR A 382 -22.99 -14.89 2.27
N GLY A 383 -23.04 -15.04 0.94
CA GLY A 383 -24.26 -15.33 0.19
C GLY A 383 -24.88 -16.69 0.55
N SER A 384 -24.07 -17.68 0.93
CA SER A 384 -24.55 -19.02 1.30
C SER A 384 -24.95 -19.15 2.78
N SER A 385 -24.31 -18.40 3.68
CA SER A 385 -24.48 -18.56 5.14
C SER A 385 -25.11 -17.36 5.85
N GLY A 386 -25.11 -16.18 5.23
CA GLY A 386 -25.46 -14.91 5.87
C GLY A 386 -24.48 -14.48 6.98
N SER A 387 -23.34 -15.17 7.14
CA SER A 387 -22.36 -14.97 8.20
C SER A 387 -20.94 -14.77 7.65
N PHE A 388 -20.10 -14.11 8.43
CA PHE A 388 -18.67 -13.98 8.15
C PHE A 388 -17.78 -15.05 8.81
N ASP A 389 -18.36 -16.01 9.50
CA ASP A 389 -17.62 -17.05 10.25
C ASP A 389 -16.71 -17.86 9.32
N GLY A 390 -17.22 -18.26 8.14
CA GLY A 390 -16.41 -18.93 7.11
C GLY A 390 -15.26 -18.08 6.60
N VAL A 391 -15.43 -16.76 6.54
CA VAL A 391 -14.33 -15.83 6.16
C VAL A 391 -13.23 -15.86 7.21
N PHE A 392 -13.56 -15.82 8.51
CA PHE A 392 -12.57 -15.91 9.58
C PHE A 392 -11.80 -17.24 9.54
N TRP A 393 -12.46 -18.37 9.25
CA TRP A 393 -11.77 -19.65 9.07
C TRP A 393 -10.78 -19.63 7.92
N VAL A 394 -11.12 -19.00 6.80
CA VAL A 394 -10.18 -18.80 5.67
C VAL A 394 -8.99 -17.93 6.10
N LEU A 395 -9.23 -16.84 6.83
CA LEU A 395 -8.16 -15.95 7.31
C LEU A 395 -7.21 -16.67 8.28
N ILE A 396 -7.77 -17.50 9.20
CA ILE A 396 -6.99 -18.32 10.13
C ILE A 396 -6.13 -19.33 9.35
N ALA A 397 -6.70 -20.00 8.35
CA ALA A 397 -5.97 -20.93 7.51
C ALA A 397 -4.82 -20.23 6.73
N CYS A 398 -5.07 -19.04 6.18
CA CYS A 398 -4.04 -18.24 5.52
C CYS A 398 -2.91 -17.85 6.48
N ALA A 399 -3.25 -17.46 7.71
CA ALA A 399 -2.25 -17.13 8.74
C ALA A 399 -1.43 -18.36 9.15
N ALA A 400 -2.07 -19.54 9.24
CA ALA A 400 -1.39 -20.80 9.53
C ALA A 400 -0.37 -21.17 8.43
N VAL A 401 -0.74 -20.98 7.15
CA VAL A 401 0.17 -21.19 6.01
C VAL A 401 1.33 -20.20 6.07
N ALA A 402 1.07 -18.91 6.30
CA ALA A 402 2.11 -17.91 6.41
C ALA A 402 3.07 -18.19 7.57
N MET A 403 2.55 -18.65 8.73
CA MET A 403 3.35 -19.09 9.87
C MET A 403 4.22 -20.29 9.52
N ALA A 404 3.65 -21.34 8.91
CA ALA A 404 4.38 -22.55 8.54
C ALA A 404 5.51 -22.26 7.55
N VAL A 405 5.23 -21.43 6.53
CA VAL A 405 6.26 -20.97 5.58
C VAL A 405 7.34 -20.16 6.31
N GLY A 406 6.97 -19.27 7.22
CA GLY A 406 7.92 -18.48 8.01
C GLY A 406 8.88 -19.35 8.85
N ILE A 407 8.38 -20.41 9.47
CA ILE A 407 9.19 -21.41 10.22
C ILE A 407 10.17 -22.14 9.30
N ALA A 408 9.73 -22.45 8.08
CA ALA A 408 10.51 -23.19 7.09
C ALA A 408 11.51 -22.32 6.30
N LEU A 409 11.52 -20.99 6.46
CA LEU A 409 12.47 -20.11 5.78
C LEU A 409 13.93 -20.49 6.05
N PRO A 410 14.83 -20.47 5.06
CA PRO A 410 16.24 -20.84 5.21
C PRO A 410 16.94 -20.06 6.31
N ARG A 411 17.82 -20.74 7.06
CA ARG A 411 18.73 -20.11 8.03
C ARG A 411 19.84 -19.42 7.25
N THR A 412 19.87 -18.09 7.24
CA THR A 412 21.08 -17.39 6.83
C THR A 412 22.10 -17.51 7.99
N ALA A 413 23.34 -17.88 7.67
CA ALA A 413 24.40 -17.93 8.68
C ALA A 413 24.42 -16.60 9.45
N GLY A 414 24.41 -16.69 10.77
CA GLY A 414 24.46 -15.54 11.69
C GLY A 414 25.66 -14.63 11.38
N PRO A 415 25.77 -13.45 12.00
CA PRO A 415 26.92 -12.60 11.83
C PRO A 415 28.16 -13.40 12.17
N THR A 416 28.99 -13.70 11.17
CA THR A 416 30.37 -14.11 11.47
C THR A 416 30.94 -12.98 12.30
N THR A 417 31.36 -13.32 13.54
CA THR A 417 32.17 -12.45 14.38
C THR A 417 33.10 -11.60 13.53
N ALA A 418 33.07 -10.28 13.78
CA ALA A 418 33.96 -9.34 13.08
C ALA A 418 35.37 -9.93 12.98
N PRO A 419 36.07 -9.83 11.85
CA PRO A 419 37.46 -10.24 11.80
C PRO A 419 38.17 -9.48 12.91
N THR A 420 38.78 -10.21 13.86
CA THR A 420 39.69 -9.67 14.86
C THR A 420 40.77 -8.94 14.08
N ILE A 421 40.80 -7.63 14.20
CA ILE A 421 41.92 -6.83 13.69
C ILE A 421 43.12 -7.31 14.46
N GLN A 422 43.98 -8.12 13.84
CA GLN A 422 45.31 -8.39 14.41
C GLN A 422 46.06 -7.04 14.37
N PRO A 423 46.63 -6.61 15.50
CA PRO A 423 47.52 -5.46 15.47
C PRO A 423 48.69 -5.81 14.55
N ALA A 424 49.00 -4.91 13.62
CA ALA A 424 50.22 -5.00 12.84
C ALA A 424 51.43 -4.89 13.79
N GLU A 425 52.27 -5.91 13.77
CA GLU A 425 53.61 -5.90 14.40
C GLU A 425 54.55 -4.94 13.69
#